data_00d1062e5f0fff516f73e2663f4d282e
#
_entry.id   00d1062e5f0fff516f73e2663f4d282e
#
_cell.length_a   1.000
_cell.length_b   1.000
_cell.length_c   1.000
_cell.angle_alpha   90.00
_cell.angle_beta   90.00
_cell.angle_gamma   90.00
#
_symmetry.space_group_name_H-M   'P 1'
#
loop_
_entity.id
_entity.type
_entity.pdbx_description
1 polymer ?
#
loop_
_entity_poly.entity_id
_entity_poly.type
_entity_poly.pdbx_seq_one_letter_code
_entity_poly.pdbx_strand_id
1 'polypeptide(L)'
;DRRAIGDHFAREDFAYWARVLDQHKLIWAPVATLDEVIADPQARAIGAFASIDHPKEGRFETLAAPLSILNSRIVPRGPAPELGAHTREALADHGFTADEIRALDAEGVLG
;
A
#
# COMPACT_ATOMS: atom_id res chain seq x y z
N ASP A 1 -33.26 -6.63 -16.03
CA ASP A 1 -32.46 -5.69 -16.80
C ASP A 1 -31.62 -4.86 -15.83
N ARG A 2 -30.30 -4.75 -16.12
CA ARG A 2 -29.32 -4.04 -15.27
C ARG A 2 -29.68 -2.55 -15.08
N ARG A 3 -30.26 -1.91 -16.09
CA ARG A 3 -30.74 -0.54 -16.01
C ARG A 3 -31.89 -0.39 -15.02
N ALA A 4 -32.87 -1.26 -15.07
CA ALA A 4 -34.03 -1.21 -14.18
C ALA A 4 -33.62 -1.39 -12.72
N ILE A 5 -32.59 -2.20 -12.43
CA ILE A 5 -32.00 -2.35 -11.09
C ILE A 5 -31.32 -1.04 -10.68
N GLY A 6 -30.50 -0.45 -11.53
CA GLY A 6 -29.84 0.84 -11.24
C GLY A 6 -30.84 1.97 -10.99
N ASP A 7 -31.88 2.09 -11.81
CA ASP A 7 -32.94 3.09 -11.65
C ASP A 7 -33.74 2.87 -10.35
N HIS A 8 -33.85 1.62 -9.91
CA HIS A 8 -34.52 1.30 -8.66
C HIS A 8 -33.66 1.71 -7.46
N PHE A 9 -32.36 1.39 -7.46
CA PHE A 9 -31.43 1.79 -6.40
C PHE A 9 -31.23 3.30 -6.32
N ALA A 10 -31.32 4.01 -7.42
CA ALA A 10 -31.19 5.48 -7.45
C ALA A 10 -32.35 6.25 -6.78
N ARG A 11 -33.42 5.58 -6.36
CA ARG A 11 -34.59 6.22 -5.73
C ARG A 11 -34.38 6.55 -4.27
N GLU A 12 -33.48 5.85 -3.61
CA GLU A 12 -33.23 5.98 -2.17
C GLU A 12 -31.72 6.02 -1.92
N ASP A 13 -31.34 6.49 -0.73
CA ASP A 13 -29.94 6.59 -0.35
C ASP A 13 -29.34 5.23 0.10
N PHE A 14 -28.03 5.23 0.31
CA PHE A 14 -27.29 4.06 0.75
C PHE A 14 -27.81 3.51 2.10
N ALA A 15 -28.12 4.38 3.06
CA ALA A 15 -28.56 3.96 4.38
C ALA A 15 -29.93 3.25 4.36
N TYR A 16 -30.82 3.69 3.47
CA TYR A 16 -32.08 3.03 3.21
C TYR A 16 -31.86 1.61 2.67
N TRP A 17 -31.05 1.49 1.61
CA TRP A 17 -30.81 0.19 0.97
C TRP A 17 -30.05 -0.77 1.87
N ALA A 18 -29.04 -0.32 2.62
CA ALA A 18 -28.34 -1.13 3.58
C ALA A 18 -29.29 -1.80 4.56
N ARG A 19 -30.21 -1.01 5.16
CA ARG A 19 -31.21 -1.52 6.08
C ARG A 19 -32.16 -2.53 5.44
N VAL A 20 -32.65 -2.26 4.21
CA VAL A 20 -33.57 -3.15 3.48
C VAL A 20 -32.88 -4.48 3.16
N LEU A 21 -31.64 -4.43 2.64
CA LEU A 21 -30.87 -5.62 2.29
C LEU A 21 -30.60 -6.49 3.53
N ASP A 22 -30.27 -5.88 4.67
CA ASP A 22 -30.06 -6.57 5.94
C ASP A 22 -31.35 -7.23 6.47
N GLN A 23 -32.48 -6.53 6.41
CA GLN A 23 -33.78 -7.07 6.82
C GLN A 23 -34.15 -8.32 6.00
N HIS A 24 -33.80 -8.34 4.73
CA HIS A 24 -34.03 -9.49 3.86
C HIS A 24 -32.90 -10.52 3.90
N LYS A 25 -31.89 -10.34 4.76
CA LYS A 25 -30.73 -11.23 4.92
C LYS A 25 -30.00 -11.52 3.58
N LEU A 26 -29.93 -10.53 2.73
CA LEU A 26 -29.20 -10.63 1.47
C LEU A 26 -27.70 -10.46 1.70
N ILE A 27 -26.90 -11.16 0.89
CA ILE A 27 -25.44 -10.99 0.90
C ILE A 27 -25.13 -9.76 0.04
N TRP A 28 -24.60 -8.75 0.66
CA TRP A 28 -24.22 -7.49 -0.02
C TRP A 28 -23.01 -6.87 0.67
N ALA A 29 -22.33 -5.97 -0.02
CA ALA A 29 -21.27 -5.15 0.56
C ALA A 29 -21.25 -3.77 -0.14
N PRO A 30 -20.88 -2.70 0.57
CA PRO A 30 -20.68 -1.40 -0.04
C PRO A 30 -19.44 -1.42 -0.95
N VAL A 31 -19.45 -0.58 -1.98
CA VAL A 31 -18.25 -0.21 -2.72
C VAL A 31 -17.67 1.01 -2.03
N ALA A 32 -16.69 0.79 -1.16
CA ALA A 32 -16.07 1.83 -0.36
C ALA A 32 -15.13 2.71 -1.20
N THR A 33 -15.05 3.98 -0.87
CA THR A 33 -14.01 4.89 -1.36
C THR A 33 -12.67 4.59 -0.67
N LEU A 34 -11.57 5.11 -1.19
CA LEU A 34 -10.25 4.92 -0.58
C LEU A 34 -10.19 5.49 0.85
N ASP A 35 -10.80 6.65 1.08
CA ASP A 35 -10.85 7.28 2.41
C ASP A 35 -11.63 6.42 3.40
N GLU A 36 -12.75 5.84 2.98
CA GLU A 36 -13.54 4.92 3.80
C GLU A 36 -12.76 3.63 4.12
N VAL A 37 -12.01 3.08 3.16
CA VAL A 37 -11.14 1.91 3.38
C VAL A 37 -10.02 2.23 4.38
N ILE A 38 -9.39 3.39 4.27
CA ILE A 38 -8.34 3.83 5.21
C ILE A 38 -8.91 4.01 6.63
N ALA A 39 -10.15 4.47 6.75
CA ALA A 39 -10.83 4.66 8.02
C ALA A 39 -11.52 3.39 8.55
N ASP A 40 -11.61 2.32 7.78
CA ASP A 40 -12.34 1.10 8.13
C ASP A 40 -11.74 0.43 9.38
N PRO A 41 -12.54 0.25 10.46
CA PRO A 41 -12.08 -0.41 11.68
C PRO A 41 -11.60 -1.85 11.47
N GLN A 42 -12.20 -2.59 10.53
CA GLN A 42 -11.80 -3.96 10.22
C GLN A 42 -10.44 -3.97 9.51
N ALA A 43 -10.22 -3.09 8.52
CA ALA A 43 -8.93 -2.95 7.85
C ALA A 43 -7.82 -2.59 8.85
N ARG A 44 -8.11 -1.71 9.81
CA ARG A 44 -7.20 -1.37 10.92
C ARG A 44 -6.93 -2.57 11.84
N ALA A 45 -7.97 -3.27 12.25
CA ALA A 45 -7.87 -4.41 13.19
C ALA A 45 -7.06 -5.59 12.63
N ILE A 46 -7.16 -5.86 11.33
CA ILE A 46 -6.38 -6.93 10.67
C ILE A 46 -4.95 -6.50 10.32
N GLY A 47 -4.56 -5.25 10.60
CA GLY A 47 -3.23 -4.73 10.29
C GLY A 47 -2.97 -4.52 8.80
N ALA A 48 -4.00 -4.10 8.03
CA ALA A 48 -3.88 -3.85 6.59
C ALA A 48 -2.91 -2.71 6.25
N PHE A 49 -2.55 -1.88 7.24
CA PHE A 49 -1.66 -0.74 7.06
C PHE A 49 -0.40 -0.86 7.91
N ALA A 50 0.70 -0.36 7.38
CA ALA A 50 1.99 -0.28 8.07
C ALA A 50 2.57 1.12 7.93
N SER A 51 3.21 1.60 8.99
CA SER A 51 3.90 2.90 8.97
C SER A 51 5.30 2.78 8.41
N ILE A 52 5.71 3.75 7.62
CA ILE A 52 7.06 3.94 7.10
C ILE A 52 7.54 5.34 7.49
N ASP A 53 8.76 5.42 8.00
CA ASP A 53 9.45 6.69 8.26
C ASP A 53 10.31 7.04 7.03
N HIS A 54 9.88 8.05 6.27
CA HIS A 54 10.59 8.51 5.09
C HIS A 54 11.48 9.71 5.43
N PRO A 55 12.76 9.73 5.01
CA PRO A 55 13.71 10.76 5.43
C PRO A 55 13.35 12.18 4.97
N LYS A 56 12.61 12.32 3.87
CA LYS A 56 12.18 13.61 3.31
C LYS A 56 10.71 13.93 3.61
N GLU A 57 9.84 12.92 3.51
CA GLU A 57 8.37 13.11 3.60
C GLU A 57 7.82 12.88 5.01
N GLY A 58 8.67 12.45 5.95
CA GLY A 58 8.24 12.10 7.28
C GLY A 58 7.48 10.77 7.34
N ARG A 59 6.72 10.57 8.40
CA ARG A 59 6.00 9.33 8.63
C ARG A 59 4.70 9.28 7.84
N PHE A 60 4.49 8.19 7.09
CA PHE A 60 3.24 7.92 6.39
C PHE A 60 2.85 6.44 6.51
N GLU A 61 1.60 6.13 6.16
CA GLU A 61 1.11 4.76 6.10
C GLU A 61 1.09 4.21 4.67
N THR A 62 1.41 2.93 4.55
CA THR A 62 1.30 2.16 3.31
C THR A 62 0.56 0.86 3.58
N LEU A 63 0.25 0.11 2.53
CA LEU A 63 -0.34 -1.22 2.69
C LEU A 63 0.69 -2.18 3.29
N ALA A 64 0.25 -2.95 4.28
CA ALA A 64 1.00 -4.07 4.80
C ALA A 64 1.03 -5.24 3.80
N ALA A 65 1.96 -6.17 3.97
CA ALA A 65 1.96 -7.39 3.18
C ALA A 65 0.68 -8.21 3.48
N PRO A 66 -0.08 -8.66 2.44
CA PRO A 66 -1.36 -9.34 2.63
C PRO A 66 -1.15 -10.83 2.96
N LEU A 67 -0.14 -11.13 3.76
CA LEU A 67 0.20 -12.49 4.18
C LEU A 67 0.85 -12.47 5.56
N SER A 68 0.73 -13.59 6.26
CA SER A 68 1.42 -13.83 7.52
C SER A 68 2.18 -15.16 7.45
N ILE A 69 3.36 -15.20 8.02
CA ILE A 69 4.18 -16.40 8.14
C ILE A 69 4.31 -16.72 9.63
N LEU A 70 4.02 -17.96 9.99
CA LEU A 70 4.13 -18.40 11.38
C LEU A 70 5.56 -18.13 11.92
N ASN A 71 5.63 -17.49 13.08
CA ASN A 71 6.87 -17.10 13.75
C ASN A 71 7.74 -16.08 13.00
N SER A 72 7.17 -15.39 12.01
CA SER A 72 7.86 -14.32 11.29
C SER A 72 7.04 -13.05 11.27
N ARG A 73 7.70 -11.92 11.53
CA ARG A 73 7.09 -10.61 11.39
C ARG A 73 7.40 -10.04 10.02
N ILE A 74 6.36 -9.89 9.20
CA ILE A 74 6.48 -9.26 7.89
C ILE A 74 6.10 -7.79 8.04
N VAL A 75 7.09 -6.92 7.88
CA VAL A 75 6.91 -5.46 7.94
C VAL A 75 7.71 -4.80 6.82
N PRO A 76 7.28 -3.65 6.31
CA PRO A 76 8.12 -2.84 5.43
C PRO A 76 9.45 -2.52 6.12
N ARG A 77 10.55 -2.64 5.40
CA ARG A 77 11.90 -2.32 5.93
C ARG A 77 12.21 -0.83 5.89
N GLY A 78 11.49 -0.09 5.06
CA GLY A 78 11.67 1.33 4.86
C GLY A 78 11.01 1.80 3.57
N PRO A 79 11.21 3.06 3.17
CA PRO A 79 10.76 3.60 1.91
C PRO A 79 11.51 2.95 0.73
N ALA A 80 10.96 3.13 -0.48
CA ALA A 80 11.69 2.79 -1.69
C ALA A 80 12.99 3.62 -1.76
N PRO A 81 14.13 3.01 -2.12
CA PRO A 81 15.36 3.75 -2.26
C PRO A 81 15.29 4.74 -3.44
N GLU A 82 15.98 5.85 -3.31
CA GLU A 82 16.22 6.76 -4.44
C GLU A 82 17.02 6.05 -5.54
N LEU A 83 16.90 6.54 -6.77
CA LEU A 83 17.71 6.03 -7.88
C LEU A 83 19.20 6.13 -7.54
N GLY A 84 19.94 5.05 -7.70
CA GLY A 84 21.37 4.99 -7.38
C GLY A 84 21.72 4.87 -5.90
N ALA A 85 20.75 4.88 -4.96
CA ALA A 85 21.02 4.88 -3.52
C ALA A 85 21.95 3.75 -3.04
N HIS A 86 21.92 2.60 -3.67
CA HIS A 86 22.71 1.43 -3.31
C HIS A 86 23.81 1.10 -4.34
N THR A 87 24.03 1.93 -5.37
CA THR A 87 24.96 1.64 -6.47
C THR A 87 26.37 1.41 -5.97
N ARG A 88 26.89 2.29 -5.10
CA ARG A 88 28.25 2.18 -4.58
C ARG A 88 28.45 0.96 -3.68
N GLU A 89 27.46 0.66 -2.83
CA GLU A 89 27.44 -0.53 -1.97
C GLU A 89 27.42 -1.80 -2.82
N ALA A 90 26.53 -1.88 -3.81
CA ALA A 90 26.45 -3.03 -4.70
C ALA A 90 27.74 -3.26 -5.49
N LEU A 91 28.40 -2.21 -5.98
CA LEU A 91 29.67 -2.34 -6.66
C LEU A 91 30.77 -2.85 -5.71
N ALA A 92 30.84 -2.34 -4.49
CA ALA A 92 31.80 -2.81 -3.48
C ALA A 92 31.57 -4.29 -3.14
N ASP A 93 30.34 -4.72 -2.96
CA ASP A 93 29.97 -6.12 -2.71
C ASP A 93 30.33 -7.06 -3.88
N HIS A 94 30.40 -6.53 -5.08
CA HIS A 94 30.83 -7.26 -6.29
C HIS A 94 32.33 -7.14 -6.57
N GLY A 95 33.11 -6.60 -5.63
CA GLY A 95 34.57 -6.62 -5.67
C GLY A 95 35.23 -5.42 -6.35
N PHE A 96 34.47 -4.37 -6.67
CA PHE A 96 35.06 -3.12 -7.13
C PHE A 96 35.75 -2.41 -5.97
N THR A 97 36.96 -1.94 -6.23
CA THR A 97 37.72 -1.15 -5.26
C THR A 97 37.11 0.25 -5.10
N ALA A 98 37.41 0.90 -3.99
CA ALA A 98 36.99 2.29 -3.76
C ALA A 98 37.52 3.26 -4.85
N ASP A 99 38.70 2.97 -5.44
CA ASP A 99 39.29 3.79 -6.49
C ASP A 99 38.56 3.62 -7.81
N GLU A 100 38.17 2.41 -8.18
CA GLU A 100 37.36 2.13 -9.36
C GLU A 100 35.96 2.75 -9.25
N ILE A 101 35.33 2.65 -8.08
CA ILE A 101 34.02 3.28 -7.83
C ILE A 101 34.12 4.79 -7.97
N ARG A 102 35.18 5.43 -7.44
CA ARG A 102 35.39 6.87 -7.61
C ARG A 102 35.65 7.27 -9.07
N ALA A 103 36.36 6.45 -9.83
CA ALA A 103 36.57 6.70 -11.24
C ALA A 103 35.25 6.66 -12.03
N LEU A 104 34.41 5.64 -11.82
CA LEU A 104 33.07 5.53 -12.41
C LEU A 104 32.17 6.71 -12.04
N ASP A 105 32.24 7.16 -10.79
CA ASP A 105 31.49 8.33 -10.31
C ASP A 105 31.94 9.62 -11.02
N ALA A 106 33.25 9.82 -11.17
CA ALA A 106 33.83 10.96 -11.87
C ALA A 106 33.47 11.00 -13.38
N GLU A 107 33.28 9.84 -13.99
CA GLU A 107 32.80 9.69 -15.38
C GLU A 107 31.28 9.91 -15.52
N GLY A 108 30.54 10.07 -14.40
CA GLY A 108 29.10 10.27 -14.38
C GLY A 108 28.27 9.03 -14.77
N VAL A 109 28.85 7.84 -14.59
CA VAL A 109 28.19 6.54 -14.92
C VAL A 109 27.34 6.06 -13.76
N LEU A 110 27.60 6.56 -12.52
CA LEU A 110 26.83 6.21 -11.34
C LEU A 110 25.71 7.22 -11.12
N GLY A 111 24.45 6.72 -11.03
CA GLY A 111 23.26 7.53 -10.70
C GLY A 111 23.04 7.68 -9.24
#